data_925d9837f9046fa05a2e991f3c5dda83
#
_entry.id   925d9837f9046fa05a2e991f3c5dda83
#
_cell.length_a   1.000
_cell.length_b   1.000
_cell.length_c   1.000
_cell.angle_alpha   90.00
_cell.angle_beta   90.00
_cell.angle_gamma   90.00
#
_symmetry.space_group_name_H-M   'P 1'
#
loop_
_entity.id
_entity.type
_entity.pdbx_description
1 polymer ?
#
loop_
_entity_poly.entity_id
_entity_poly.type
_entity_poly.pdbx_seq_one_letter_code
_entity_poly.pdbx_strand_id
1 'polypeptide(L)'
;SYSVIRDEAPTAFVIGNVGINQVTNYHEEGTLDKNVERLTAMVRADALAVHLNYLEEVIQPEGQTRARGAFDALEAFVRVSPVPVIAKETGAGLSAQVARRLRDIGVSVLDVGGRGGTSFAAIEAERSRVRGDVRRSELGASLATWGIPTAVSVRACADTLPTIAVGGIRSGVDAAKALALGAVAAGVGRPLLVCASEGEDAVLRWLNGFEVQLRSAMFLSGAHRVKDLAQATRVVLGATSEWLRQLGID
;
A
#
# COMPACT_ATOMS: atom_id res chain seq x y z
N SER A 1 -4.98 18.87 -14.50
CA SER A 1 -5.92 17.74 -14.66
C SER A 1 -5.19 16.45 -14.31
N TYR A 2 -5.84 15.52 -13.66
CA TYR A 2 -5.26 14.20 -13.36
C TYR A 2 -5.09 13.34 -14.62
N SER A 3 -5.72 13.70 -15.74
CA SER A 3 -5.61 13.00 -17.02
C SER A 3 -4.21 13.06 -17.64
N VAL A 4 -3.37 14.00 -17.22
CA VAL A 4 -1.99 14.17 -17.74
C VAL A 4 -1.17 12.88 -17.65
N ILE A 5 -1.37 12.07 -16.59
CA ILE A 5 -0.65 10.80 -16.44
C ILE A 5 -0.92 9.88 -17.63
N ARG A 6 -2.18 9.78 -18.05
CA ARG A 6 -2.58 8.93 -19.18
C ARG A 6 -2.14 9.52 -20.52
N ASP A 7 -2.07 10.83 -20.62
CA ASP A 7 -1.68 11.52 -21.85
C ASP A 7 -0.15 11.36 -22.09
N GLU A 8 0.66 11.48 -21.02
CA GLU A 8 2.12 11.33 -21.08
C GLU A 8 2.59 9.85 -21.07
N ALA A 9 1.81 8.96 -20.44
CA ALA A 9 2.14 7.54 -20.32
C ALA A 9 0.94 6.67 -20.73
N PRO A 10 0.57 6.60 -22.01
CA PRO A 10 -0.66 5.95 -22.48
C PRO A 10 -0.70 4.43 -22.21
N THR A 11 0.45 3.78 -22.08
CA THR A 11 0.57 2.34 -21.82
C THR A 11 0.80 1.99 -20.34
N ALA A 12 0.94 2.99 -19.45
CA ALA A 12 1.11 2.75 -18.03
C ALA A 12 -0.17 2.19 -17.40
N PHE A 13 -0.03 1.25 -16.48
CA PHE A 13 -1.14 0.80 -15.65
C PHE A 13 -1.42 1.87 -14.58
N VAL A 14 -2.56 2.53 -14.69
CA VAL A 14 -2.93 3.66 -13.83
C VAL A 14 -3.92 3.20 -12.76
N ILE A 15 -3.57 3.44 -11.51
CA ILE A 15 -4.41 3.12 -10.34
C ILE A 15 -4.98 4.42 -9.79
N GLY A 16 -6.31 4.59 -9.89
CA GLY A 16 -7.02 5.66 -9.18
C GLY A 16 -7.02 5.38 -7.67
N ASN A 17 -7.16 6.42 -6.83
CA ASN A 17 -7.07 6.26 -5.37
C ASN A 17 -8.15 7.06 -4.66
N VAL A 18 -8.84 6.44 -3.67
CA VAL A 18 -9.89 7.04 -2.85
C VAL A 18 -9.80 6.53 -1.41
N GLY A 19 -10.16 7.36 -0.43
CA GLY A 19 -10.17 6.96 0.97
C GLY A 19 -11.41 6.16 1.36
N ILE A 20 -11.25 5.23 2.29
CA ILE A 20 -12.35 4.41 2.81
C ILE A 20 -13.47 5.28 3.43
N ASN A 21 -13.13 6.37 4.10
CA ASN A 21 -14.14 7.29 4.66
C ASN A 21 -14.98 7.95 3.57
N GLN A 22 -14.36 8.32 2.42
CA GLN A 22 -15.09 8.85 1.28
C GLN A 22 -16.00 7.79 0.65
N VAL A 23 -15.54 6.55 0.54
CA VAL A 23 -16.35 5.42 0.05
C VAL A 23 -17.55 5.19 0.97
N THR A 24 -17.35 5.24 2.29
CA THR A 24 -18.43 5.10 3.28
C THR A 24 -19.46 6.22 3.14
N ASN A 25 -19.00 7.48 3.00
CA ASN A 25 -19.88 8.61 2.78
C ASN A 25 -20.68 8.47 1.48
N TYR A 26 -20.05 8.10 0.36
CA TYR A 26 -20.75 7.90 -0.91
C TYR A 26 -21.81 6.79 -0.83
N HIS A 27 -21.54 5.74 -0.05
CA HIS A 27 -22.48 4.65 0.17
C HIS A 27 -23.69 5.12 0.98
N GLU A 28 -23.49 5.85 2.07
CA GLU A 28 -24.55 6.39 2.93
C GLU A 28 -25.42 7.43 2.21
N GLU A 29 -24.81 8.22 1.34
CA GLU A 29 -25.49 9.24 0.54
C GLU A 29 -26.21 8.67 -0.71
N GLY A 30 -26.03 7.38 -1.03
CA GLY A 30 -26.60 6.77 -2.24
C GLY A 30 -25.98 7.29 -3.53
N THR A 31 -24.75 7.79 -3.48
CA THR A 31 -24.05 8.42 -4.62
C THR A 31 -22.87 7.58 -5.13
N LEU A 32 -22.76 6.33 -4.65
CA LEU A 32 -21.60 5.47 -4.87
C LEU A 32 -21.30 5.21 -6.35
N ASP A 33 -22.32 4.79 -7.13
CA ASP A 33 -22.18 4.47 -8.56
C ASP A 33 -21.62 5.65 -9.35
N LYS A 34 -22.23 6.83 -9.19
CA LYS A 34 -21.80 8.07 -9.84
C LYS A 34 -20.37 8.45 -9.48
N ASN A 35 -19.98 8.27 -8.21
CA ASN A 35 -18.64 8.62 -7.76
C ASN A 35 -17.60 7.60 -8.26
N VAL A 36 -17.92 6.31 -8.33
CA VAL A 36 -17.05 5.28 -8.90
C VAL A 36 -16.79 5.54 -10.39
N GLU A 37 -17.83 5.82 -11.18
CA GLU A 37 -17.68 6.21 -12.57
C GLU A 37 -16.78 7.44 -12.74
N ARG A 38 -17.02 8.48 -11.93
CA ARG A 38 -16.22 9.71 -11.96
C ARG A 38 -14.74 9.45 -11.61
N LEU A 39 -14.47 8.67 -10.56
CA LEU A 39 -13.11 8.33 -10.14
C LEU A 39 -12.37 7.56 -11.23
N THR A 40 -13.03 6.59 -11.86
CA THR A 40 -12.47 5.80 -12.95
C THR A 40 -12.18 6.66 -14.18
N ALA A 41 -13.13 7.49 -14.58
CA ALA A 41 -13.00 8.35 -15.75
C ALA A 41 -11.94 9.47 -15.58
N MET A 42 -11.81 10.02 -14.37
CA MET A 42 -10.95 11.17 -14.07
C MET A 42 -9.48 10.93 -14.45
N VAL A 43 -8.99 9.71 -14.24
CA VAL A 43 -7.62 9.31 -14.54
C VAL A 43 -7.55 8.21 -15.61
N ARG A 44 -8.69 7.82 -16.18
CA ARG A 44 -8.82 6.64 -17.06
C ARG A 44 -8.15 5.42 -16.40
N ALA A 45 -8.61 5.11 -15.18
CA ALA A 45 -7.99 4.13 -14.31
C ALA A 45 -8.14 2.69 -14.85
N ASP A 46 -7.08 1.90 -14.73
CA ASP A 46 -7.09 0.45 -14.98
C ASP A 46 -7.47 -0.34 -13.73
N ALA A 47 -7.34 0.28 -12.54
CA ALA A 47 -7.79 -0.22 -11.24
C ALA A 47 -8.11 0.94 -10.29
N LEU A 48 -8.89 0.67 -9.23
CA LEU A 48 -9.15 1.62 -8.15
C LEU A 48 -8.60 1.09 -6.83
N ALA A 49 -7.74 1.88 -6.17
CA ALA A 49 -7.30 1.60 -4.82
C ALA A 49 -8.18 2.32 -3.80
N VAL A 50 -8.66 1.58 -2.81
CA VAL A 50 -9.31 2.15 -1.63
C VAL A 50 -8.32 2.10 -0.48
N HIS A 51 -7.87 3.26 0.01
CA HIS A 51 -6.91 3.30 1.09
C HIS A 51 -7.59 3.27 2.47
N LEU A 52 -7.04 2.41 3.34
CA LEU A 52 -7.54 2.13 4.69
C LEU A 52 -6.64 2.86 5.70
N ASN A 53 -6.79 4.18 5.82
CA ASN A 53 -5.88 5.06 6.54
C ASN A 53 -6.35 5.39 7.98
N TYR A 54 -6.99 4.47 8.67
CA TYR A 54 -7.57 4.73 9.99
C TYR A 54 -6.55 5.21 11.04
N LEU A 55 -5.31 4.75 10.98
CA LEU A 55 -4.26 5.22 11.88
C LEU A 55 -3.98 6.72 11.69
N GLU A 56 -3.94 7.19 10.46
CA GLU A 56 -3.77 8.59 10.11
C GLU A 56 -4.99 9.41 10.57
N GLU A 57 -6.20 8.91 10.28
CA GLU A 57 -7.47 9.56 10.64
C GLU A 57 -7.62 9.78 12.15
N VAL A 58 -7.12 8.87 12.98
CA VAL A 58 -7.16 9.02 14.46
C VAL A 58 -6.35 10.23 14.93
N ILE A 59 -5.31 10.62 14.21
CA ILE A 59 -4.36 11.66 14.62
C ILE A 59 -4.70 13.01 13.98
N GLN A 60 -5.22 13.00 12.76
CA GLN A 60 -5.55 14.23 12.02
C GLN A 60 -6.65 15.04 12.72
N PRO A 61 -6.55 16.38 12.76
CA PRO A 61 -7.61 17.25 13.29
C PRO A 61 -8.95 17.08 12.58
N GLU A 62 -8.89 16.92 11.27
CA GLU A 62 -10.00 16.70 10.35
C GLU A 62 -10.39 15.23 10.17
N GLY A 63 -9.70 14.30 10.86
CA GLY A 63 -9.82 12.88 10.67
C GLY A 63 -11.17 12.30 11.09
N GLN A 64 -11.64 11.33 10.34
CA GLN A 64 -12.89 10.62 10.55
C GLN A 64 -12.61 9.23 11.15
N THR A 65 -12.91 9.08 12.44
CA THR A 65 -12.62 7.84 13.19
C THR A 65 -13.77 6.82 13.14
N ARG A 66 -14.74 7.01 12.27
CA ARG A 66 -15.89 6.12 12.13
C ARG A 66 -15.59 4.97 11.18
N ALA A 67 -15.31 3.78 11.72
CA ALA A 67 -15.06 2.57 10.94
C ALA A 67 -16.30 1.67 10.74
N ARG A 68 -17.44 2.00 11.42
CA ARG A 68 -18.67 1.21 11.29
C ARG A 68 -19.23 1.33 9.87
N GLY A 69 -19.62 0.20 9.26
CA GLY A 69 -20.15 0.14 7.90
C GLY A 69 -19.09 0.19 6.79
N ALA A 70 -17.81 0.34 7.12
CA ALA A 70 -16.75 0.46 6.11
C ALA A 70 -16.60 -0.79 5.22
N PHE A 71 -16.78 -1.99 5.78
CA PHE A 71 -16.75 -3.22 4.97
C PHE A 71 -17.95 -3.33 4.05
N ASP A 72 -19.14 -2.96 4.50
CA ASP A 72 -20.36 -2.97 3.68
C ASP A 72 -20.26 -1.96 2.54
N ALA A 73 -19.74 -0.77 2.83
CA ALA A 73 -19.46 0.26 1.84
C ALA A 73 -18.40 -0.17 0.81
N LEU A 74 -17.32 -0.84 1.28
CA LEU A 74 -16.29 -1.36 0.39
C LEU A 74 -16.83 -2.52 -0.49
N GLU A 75 -17.64 -3.41 0.06
CA GLU A 75 -18.31 -4.46 -0.72
C GLU A 75 -19.21 -3.86 -1.81
N ALA A 76 -20.01 -2.86 -1.45
CA ALA A 76 -20.84 -2.15 -2.42
C ALA A 76 -19.98 -1.46 -3.50
N PHE A 77 -18.84 -0.83 -3.10
CA PHE A 77 -17.87 -0.22 -4.03
C PHE A 77 -17.28 -1.25 -5.00
N VAL A 78 -16.87 -2.42 -4.51
CA VAL A 78 -16.36 -3.52 -5.34
C VAL A 78 -17.39 -3.96 -6.36
N ARG A 79 -18.66 -4.08 -5.94
CA ARG A 79 -19.76 -4.55 -6.79
C ARG A 79 -20.04 -3.63 -7.97
N VAL A 80 -19.93 -2.32 -7.78
CA VAL A 80 -20.22 -1.32 -8.82
C VAL A 80 -19.00 -0.87 -9.61
N SER A 81 -17.81 -1.25 -9.19
CA SER A 81 -16.57 -0.86 -9.87
C SER A 81 -16.43 -1.55 -11.22
N PRO A 82 -16.24 -0.79 -12.33
CA PRO A 82 -15.99 -1.36 -13.65
C PRO A 82 -14.56 -1.89 -13.83
N VAL A 83 -13.69 -1.68 -12.85
CA VAL A 83 -12.27 -2.09 -12.85
C VAL A 83 -11.93 -2.79 -11.55
N PRO A 84 -10.84 -3.60 -11.51
CA PRO A 84 -10.41 -4.27 -10.29
C PRO A 84 -10.20 -3.30 -9.12
N VAL A 85 -10.59 -3.72 -7.92
CA VAL A 85 -10.42 -2.94 -6.69
C VAL A 85 -9.24 -3.49 -5.87
N ILE A 86 -8.38 -2.58 -5.45
CA ILE A 86 -7.21 -2.83 -4.60
C ILE A 86 -7.52 -2.27 -3.20
N ALA A 87 -7.48 -3.12 -2.18
CA ALA A 87 -7.49 -2.61 -0.80
C ALA A 87 -6.06 -2.26 -0.39
N LYS A 88 -5.85 -1.01 0.02
CA LYS A 88 -4.52 -0.45 0.29
C LYS A 88 -4.44 0.06 1.72
N GLU A 89 -3.45 -0.42 2.47
CA GLU A 89 -3.06 0.18 3.75
C GLU A 89 -2.02 1.30 3.53
N THR A 90 -1.79 2.15 4.53
CA THR A 90 -0.98 3.38 4.39
C THR A 90 0.20 3.48 5.36
N GLY A 91 0.62 2.38 5.97
CA GLY A 91 1.80 2.36 6.85
C GLY A 91 1.70 1.45 8.06
N ALA A 92 0.52 0.85 8.30
CA ALA A 92 0.29 -0.06 9.42
C ALA A 92 0.17 -1.55 9.04
N GLY A 93 0.12 -1.87 7.75
CA GLY A 93 0.07 -3.25 7.26
C GLY A 93 -1.29 -3.92 7.40
N LEU A 94 -1.48 -5.01 6.66
CA LEU A 94 -2.67 -5.84 6.69
C LEU A 94 -2.39 -7.17 7.39
N SER A 95 -3.33 -7.62 8.22
CA SER A 95 -3.27 -8.96 8.82
C SER A 95 -3.92 -10.01 7.93
N ALA A 96 -3.58 -11.29 8.13
CA ALA A 96 -4.23 -12.41 7.44
C ALA A 96 -5.76 -12.44 7.64
N GLN A 97 -6.25 -12.02 8.80
CA GLN A 97 -7.68 -11.96 9.09
C GLN A 97 -8.37 -10.90 8.24
N VAL A 98 -7.79 -9.70 8.13
CA VAL A 98 -8.31 -8.61 7.29
C VAL A 98 -8.22 -9.01 5.82
N ALA A 99 -7.11 -9.62 5.38
CA ALA A 99 -6.94 -10.09 4.01
C ALA A 99 -8.05 -11.07 3.59
N ARG A 100 -8.39 -12.04 4.45
CA ARG A 100 -9.50 -12.97 4.18
C ARG A 100 -10.84 -12.25 4.05
N ARG A 101 -11.15 -11.31 4.94
CA ARG A 101 -12.40 -10.53 4.84
C ARG A 101 -12.45 -9.69 3.56
N LEU A 102 -11.32 -9.09 3.16
CA LEU A 102 -11.24 -8.32 1.92
C LEU A 102 -11.45 -9.20 0.69
N ARG A 103 -10.90 -10.41 0.68
CA ARG A 103 -11.16 -11.41 -0.37
C ARG A 103 -12.65 -11.77 -0.44
N ASP A 104 -13.27 -11.99 0.71
CA ASP A 104 -14.65 -12.48 0.79
C ASP A 104 -15.67 -11.44 0.27
N ILE A 105 -15.33 -10.15 0.32
CA ILE A 105 -16.11 -9.06 -0.29
C ILE A 105 -15.71 -8.74 -1.74
N GLY A 106 -14.82 -9.53 -2.36
CA GLY A 106 -14.48 -9.43 -3.78
C GLY A 106 -13.34 -8.46 -4.13
N VAL A 107 -12.55 -8.00 -3.15
CA VAL A 107 -11.30 -7.25 -3.44
C VAL A 107 -10.38 -8.12 -4.28
N SER A 108 -9.76 -7.54 -5.31
CA SER A 108 -8.95 -8.28 -6.29
C SER A 108 -7.48 -8.37 -5.90
N VAL A 109 -6.94 -7.34 -5.25
CA VAL A 109 -5.51 -7.21 -4.91
C VAL A 109 -5.36 -6.51 -3.57
N LEU A 110 -4.35 -6.86 -2.82
CA LEU A 110 -3.96 -6.17 -1.59
C LEU A 110 -2.67 -5.35 -1.81
N ASP A 111 -2.66 -4.11 -1.36
CA ASP A 111 -1.44 -3.34 -1.14
C ASP A 111 -1.24 -3.24 0.37
N VAL A 112 -0.22 -3.92 0.88
CA VAL A 112 -0.10 -4.07 2.33
C VAL A 112 0.26 -2.78 3.06
N GLY A 113 0.86 -1.80 2.38
CA GLY A 113 1.25 -0.54 3.02
C GLY A 113 1.87 -0.72 4.40
N GLY A 114 2.83 -1.66 4.53
CA GLY A 114 3.29 -2.14 5.81
C GLY A 114 4.22 -1.17 6.56
N ARG A 115 4.41 -1.42 7.86
CA ARG A 115 5.36 -0.66 8.67
C ARG A 115 6.80 -0.97 8.24
N GLY A 116 7.56 0.06 7.89
CA GLY A 116 8.96 -0.05 7.44
C GLY A 116 9.43 1.13 6.61
N GLY A 117 8.49 1.95 6.14
CA GLY A 117 8.74 3.18 5.40
C GLY A 117 8.34 4.43 6.18
N THR A 118 7.63 5.31 5.51
CA THR A 118 7.07 6.52 6.09
C THR A 118 6.00 6.17 7.13
N SER A 119 6.10 6.72 8.32
CA SER A 119 5.04 6.65 9.33
C SER A 119 4.17 7.90 9.22
N PHE A 120 2.93 7.76 8.74
CA PHE A 120 2.00 8.88 8.70
C PHE A 120 1.65 9.37 10.11
N ALA A 121 1.62 8.47 11.11
CA ALA A 121 1.47 8.85 12.50
C ALA A 121 2.58 9.82 12.98
N ALA A 122 3.84 9.54 12.60
CA ALA A 122 4.95 10.44 12.93
C ALA A 122 4.87 11.77 12.17
N ILE A 123 4.40 11.75 10.91
CA ILE A 123 4.20 12.98 10.13
C ILE A 123 3.11 13.84 10.79
N GLU A 124 1.97 13.26 11.14
CA GLU A 124 0.88 13.99 11.78
C GLU A 124 1.25 14.48 13.19
N ALA A 125 2.08 13.72 13.93
CA ALA A 125 2.66 14.19 15.20
C ALA A 125 3.47 15.47 15.00
N GLU A 126 4.35 15.50 14.00
CA GLU A 126 5.17 16.68 13.70
C GLU A 126 4.35 17.85 13.18
N ARG A 127 3.36 17.61 12.31
CA ARG A 127 2.41 18.65 11.85
C ARG A 127 1.66 19.26 13.03
N SER A 128 1.20 18.43 13.96
CA SER A 128 0.51 18.86 15.17
C SER A 128 1.43 19.66 16.11
N ARG A 129 2.69 19.23 16.24
CA ARG A 129 3.72 19.96 17.00
C ARG A 129 3.94 21.37 16.44
N VAL A 130 4.08 21.49 15.12
CA VAL A 130 4.28 22.79 14.46
C VAL A 130 3.05 23.71 14.64
N ARG A 131 1.85 23.14 14.70
CA ARG A 131 0.60 23.88 14.95
C ARG A 131 0.33 24.18 16.42
N GLY A 132 1.17 23.69 17.35
CA GLY A 132 0.99 23.86 18.80
C GLY A 132 -0.06 22.93 19.42
N ASP A 133 -0.55 21.92 18.70
CA ASP A 133 -1.46 20.91 19.23
C ASP A 133 -0.67 19.79 19.93
N VAL A 134 -0.34 20.04 21.20
CA VAL A 134 0.46 19.13 22.03
C VAL A 134 -0.20 17.75 22.14
N ARG A 135 -1.52 17.70 22.36
CA ARG A 135 -2.25 16.45 22.57
C ARG A 135 -2.16 15.52 21.34
N ARG A 136 -2.39 16.04 20.14
CA ARG A 136 -2.27 15.25 18.91
C ARG A 136 -0.83 14.89 18.58
N SER A 137 0.11 15.79 18.87
CA SER A 137 1.52 15.50 18.73
C SER A 137 1.95 14.31 19.59
N GLU A 138 1.56 14.27 20.87
CA GLU A 138 1.85 13.16 21.77
C GLU A 138 1.15 11.86 21.32
N LEU A 139 -0.11 11.93 20.89
CA LEU A 139 -0.84 10.77 20.35
C LEU A 139 -0.13 10.20 19.14
N GLY A 140 0.19 11.02 18.15
CA GLY A 140 0.89 10.58 16.95
C GLY A 140 2.27 10.01 17.24
N ALA A 141 3.01 10.59 18.17
CA ALA A 141 4.30 10.07 18.63
C ALA A 141 4.17 8.67 19.27
N SER A 142 3.14 8.47 20.11
CA SER A 142 2.87 7.17 20.75
C SER A 142 2.50 6.07 19.74
N LEU A 143 1.90 6.44 18.61
CA LEU A 143 1.48 5.54 17.55
C LEU A 143 2.48 5.45 16.39
N ALA A 144 3.60 6.14 16.44
CA ALA A 144 4.57 6.22 15.34
C ALA A 144 5.15 4.88 14.89
N THR A 145 5.18 3.89 15.78
CA THR A 145 5.65 2.52 15.51
C THR A 145 4.53 1.48 15.45
N TRP A 146 3.28 1.92 15.45
CA TRP A 146 2.13 1.02 15.34
C TRP A 146 2.11 0.32 13.98
N GLY A 147 1.77 -0.97 13.99
CA GLY A 147 1.50 -1.72 12.76
C GLY A 147 2.37 -2.95 12.55
N ILE A 148 2.01 -3.70 11.51
CA ILE A 148 2.64 -4.94 11.08
C ILE A 148 3.79 -4.61 10.11
N PRO A 149 5.01 -5.13 10.34
CA PRO A 149 6.12 -4.94 9.40
C PRO A 149 5.78 -5.42 7.99
N THR A 150 6.24 -4.70 6.96
CA THR A 150 5.93 -5.00 5.55
C THR A 150 6.20 -6.46 5.19
N ALA A 151 7.35 -7.02 5.55
CA ALA A 151 7.71 -8.40 5.26
C ALA A 151 6.72 -9.40 5.90
N VAL A 152 6.29 -9.12 7.12
CA VAL A 152 5.30 -9.93 7.84
C VAL A 152 3.93 -9.81 7.18
N SER A 153 3.49 -8.59 6.87
CA SER A 153 2.21 -8.35 6.23
C SER A 153 2.11 -8.99 4.84
N VAL A 154 3.18 -8.91 4.03
CA VAL A 154 3.26 -9.61 2.74
C VAL A 154 3.05 -11.10 2.93
N ARG A 155 3.81 -11.74 3.84
CA ARG A 155 3.73 -13.19 4.03
C ARG A 155 2.35 -13.60 4.57
N ALA A 156 1.75 -12.79 5.46
CA ALA A 156 0.42 -13.02 6.02
C ALA A 156 -0.71 -12.93 4.97
N CYS A 157 -0.52 -12.16 3.91
CA CYS A 157 -1.56 -11.87 2.91
C CYS A 157 -1.39 -12.67 1.60
N ALA A 158 -0.16 -13.04 1.24
CA ALA A 158 0.19 -13.57 -0.08
C ALA A 158 -0.56 -14.85 -0.47
N ASP A 159 -0.92 -15.71 0.50
CA ASP A 159 -1.68 -16.93 0.24
C ASP A 159 -3.20 -16.68 0.12
N THR A 160 -3.64 -15.44 0.38
CA THR A 160 -5.07 -15.08 0.34
C THR A 160 -5.45 -14.38 -0.96
N LEU A 161 -4.69 -13.39 -1.37
CA LEU A 161 -4.88 -12.59 -2.59
C LEU A 161 -3.52 -12.17 -3.16
N PRO A 162 -3.46 -11.85 -4.47
CA PRO A 162 -2.31 -11.17 -5.05
C PRO A 162 -1.95 -9.94 -4.21
N THR A 163 -0.70 -9.85 -3.76
CA THR A 163 -0.28 -8.88 -2.75
C THR A 163 0.85 -8.01 -3.28
N ILE A 164 0.70 -6.70 -3.20
CA ILE A 164 1.72 -5.70 -3.52
C ILE A 164 2.45 -5.34 -2.22
N ALA A 165 3.76 -5.42 -2.23
CA ALA A 165 4.61 -5.04 -1.11
C ALA A 165 4.94 -3.54 -1.18
N VAL A 166 4.35 -2.75 -0.28
CA VAL A 166 4.66 -1.32 -0.10
C VAL A 166 4.99 -1.07 1.36
N GLY A 167 5.86 -0.11 1.63
CA GLY A 167 6.31 0.25 2.97
C GLY A 167 7.78 -0.11 3.20
N GLY A 168 8.69 0.86 2.99
CA GLY A 168 10.11 0.70 3.24
C GLY A 168 10.91 0.02 2.15
N ILE A 169 10.35 -0.23 0.98
CA ILE A 169 11.10 -0.67 -0.21
C ILE A 169 11.96 0.51 -0.71
N ARG A 170 13.28 0.34 -0.70
CA ARG A 170 14.24 1.40 -1.05
C ARG A 170 15.21 0.99 -2.15
N SER A 171 15.25 -0.31 -2.47
CA SER A 171 16.21 -0.90 -3.40
C SER A 171 15.60 -2.05 -4.17
N GLY A 172 16.20 -2.40 -5.31
CA GLY A 172 15.84 -3.60 -6.07
C GLY A 172 16.04 -4.89 -5.27
N VAL A 173 16.98 -4.89 -4.31
CA VAL A 173 17.18 -6.03 -3.39
C VAL A 173 16.02 -6.14 -2.40
N ASP A 174 15.49 -5.02 -1.88
CA ASP A 174 14.31 -5.06 -1.02
C ASP A 174 13.09 -5.58 -1.79
N ALA A 175 12.93 -5.16 -3.05
CA ALA A 175 11.88 -5.68 -3.94
C ALA A 175 12.03 -7.20 -4.14
N ALA A 176 13.24 -7.68 -4.45
CA ALA A 176 13.50 -9.11 -4.61
C ALA A 176 13.14 -9.90 -3.33
N LYS A 177 13.47 -9.40 -2.14
CA LYS A 177 13.09 -10.03 -0.86
C LYS A 177 11.58 -10.07 -0.68
N ALA A 178 10.87 -8.99 -1.00
CA ALA A 178 9.41 -8.93 -0.91
C ALA A 178 8.74 -9.91 -1.88
N LEU A 179 9.24 -10.01 -3.12
CA LEU A 179 8.78 -10.98 -4.11
C LEU A 179 9.06 -12.43 -3.67
N ALA A 180 10.22 -12.69 -3.06
CA ALA A 180 10.55 -13.99 -2.48
C ALA A 180 9.63 -14.36 -1.29
N LEU A 181 9.05 -13.37 -0.58
CA LEU A 181 8.06 -13.59 0.48
C LEU A 181 6.63 -13.82 -0.07
N GLY A 182 6.44 -13.75 -1.38
CA GLY A 182 5.16 -14.04 -2.04
C GLY A 182 4.43 -12.81 -2.58
N ALA A 183 5.01 -11.62 -2.53
CA ALA A 183 4.43 -10.46 -3.22
C ALA A 183 4.46 -10.66 -4.74
N VAL A 184 3.44 -10.16 -5.45
CA VAL A 184 3.39 -10.17 -6.92
C VAL A 184 4.02 -8.91 -7.53
N ALA A 185 4.12 -7.84 -6.74
CA ALA A 185 4.75 -6.58 -7.11
C ALA A 185 5.31 -5.86 -5.87
N ALA A 186 6.19 -4.90 -6.11
CA ALA A 186 6.73 -4.03 -5.07
C ALA A 186 6.52 -2.56 -5.46
N GLY A 187 6.11 -1.74 -4.47
CA GLY A 187 5.86 -0.32 -4.67
C GLY A 187 6.85 0.55 -3.89
N VAL A 188 7.22 1.66 -4.48
CA VAL A 188 8.15 2.64 -3.93
C VAL A 188 7.47 4.01 -3.88
N GLY A 189 7.59 4.69 -2.74
CA GLY A 189 7.06 6.05 -2.58
C GLY A 189 8.19 7.06 -2.35
N ARG A 190 8.57 7.28 -1.08
CA ARG A 190 9.47 8.34 -0.66
C ARG A 190 10.81 8.43 -1.43
N PRO A 191 11.53 7.34 -1.75
CA PRO A 191 12.76 7.45 -2.52
C PRO A 191 12.56 8.14 -3.88
N LEU A 192 11.50 7.79 -4.61
CA LEU A 192 11.17 8.43 -5.88
C LEU A 192 10.73 9.88 -5.71
N LEU A 193 9.98 10.19 -4.65
CA LEU A 193 9.59 11.57 -4.35
C LEU A 193 10.81 12.48 -4.14
N VAL A 194 11.82 11.99 -3.42
CA VAL A 194 13.08 12.73 -3.22
C VAL A 194 13.76 12.96 -4.57
N CYS A 195 13.94 11.92 -5.38
CA CYS A 195 14.54 12.05 -6.71
C CYS A 195 13.75 12.99 -7.63
N ALA A 196 12.40 12.91 -7.58
CA ALA A 196 11.54 13.77 -8.38
C ALA A 196 11.69 15.26 -8.04
N SER A 197 12.02 15.59 -6.78
CA SER A 197 12.32 16.97 -6.38
C SER A 197 13.64 17.50 -6.95
N GLU A 198 14.54 16.61 -7.37
CA GLU A 198 15.82 16.94 -8.01
C GLU A 198 15.72 16.96 -9.55
N GLY A 199 14.66 16.37 -10.13
CA GLY A 199 14.38 16.35 -11.55
C GLY A 199 14.37 14.96 -12.19
N GLU A 200 14.05 14.93 -13.47
CA GLU A 200 13.87 13.70 -14.26
C GLU A 200 15.12 12.81 -14.27
N ASP A 201 16.30 13.38 -14.49
CA ASP A 201 17.55 12.62 -14.52
C ASP A 201 17.82 11.87 -13.22
N ALA A 202 17.47 12.46 -12.08
CA ALA A 202 17.60 11.81 -10.78
C ALA A 202 16.66 10.60 -10.65
N VAL A 203 15.42 10.74 -11.12
CA VAL A 203 14.45 9.64 -11.17
C VAL A 203 14.96 8.51 -12.06
N LEU A 204 15.44 8.82 -13.27
CA LEU A 204 15.95 7.83 -14.22
C LEU A 204 17.20 7.11 -13.66
N ARG A 205 18.13 7.83 -13.05
CA ARG A 205 19.30 7.21 -12.40
C ARG A 205 18.88 6.26 -11.28
N TRP A 206 17.92 6.67 -10.46
CA TRP A 206 17.42 5.84 -9.37
C TRP A 206 16.72 4.57 -9.89
N LEU A 207 15.86 4.69 -10.90
CA LEU A 207 15.16 3.56 -11.53
C LEU A 207 16.14 2.57 -12.16
N ASN A 208 17.15 3.06 -12.89
CA ASN A 208 18.20 2.21 -13.47
C ASN A 208 18.96 1.45 -12.38
N GLY A 209 19.34 2.14 -11.29
CA GLY A 209 20.01 1.50 -10.15
C GLY A 209 19.14 0.43 -9.48
N PHE A 210 17.85 0.72 -9.31
CA PHE A 210 16.87 -0.22 -8.77
C PHE A 210 16.73 -1.47 -9.65
N GLU A 211 16.62 -1.29 -10.96
CA GLU A 211 16.54 -2.40 -11.92
C GLU A 211 17.80 -3.27 -11.88
N VAL A 212 18.97 -2.67 -11.91
CA VAL A 212 20.25 -3.40 -11.82
C VAL A 212 20.31 -4.26 -10.55
N GLN A 213 19.93 -3.70 -9.40
CA GLN A 213 19.90 -4.43 -8.13
C GLN A 213 18.91 -5.60 -8.15
N LEU A 214 17.69 -5.40 -8.69
CA LEU A 214 16.70 -6.46 -8.82
C LEU A 214 17.21 -7.59 -9.74
N ARG A 215 17.75 -7.24 -10.90
CA ARG A 215 18.34 -8.20 -11.85
C ARG A 215 19.51 -8.96 -11.23
N SER A 216 20.36 -8.29 -10.46
CA SER A 216 21.47 -8.94 -9.76
C SER A 216 20.97 -9.93 -8.70
N ALA A 217 19.95 -9.56 -7.93
CA ALA A 217 19.35 -10.47 -6.96
C ALA A 217 18.72 -11.70 -7.64
N MET A 218 18.03 -11.50 -8.76
CA MET A 218 17.47 -12.58 -9.58
C MET A 218 18.58 -13.52 -10.10
N PHE A 219 19.65 -12.95 -10.66
CA PHE A 219 20.77 -13.73 -11.17
C PHE A 219 21.41 -14.58 -10.08
N LEU A 220 21.71 -13.98 -8.92
CA LEU A 220 22.35 -14.66 -7.79
C LEU A 220 21.47 -15.75 -7.15
N SER A 221 20.15 -15.63 -7.28
CA SER A 221 19.17 -16.62 -6.78
C SER A 221 18.72 -17.63 -7.83
N GLY A 222 19.21 -17.55 -9.08
CA GLY A 222 18.81 -18.42 -10.18
C GLY A 222 17.41 -18.16 -10.74
N ALA A 223 16.81 -17.01 -10.43
CA ALA A 223 15.50 -16.63 -10.94
C ALA A 223 15.60 -16.02 -12.35
N HIS A 224 14.99 -16.65 -13.35
CA HIS A 224 14.98 -16.15 -14.74
C HIS A 224 13.92 -15.07 -14.96
N ARG A 225 12.82 -15.10 -14.23
CA ARG A 225 11.70 -14.15 -14.29
C ARG A 225 11.39 -13.67 -12.89
N VAL A 226 10.79 -12.48 -12.77
CA VAL A 226 10.40 -11.88 -11.49
C VAL A 226 9.57 -12.86 -10.63
N LYS A 227 8.62 -13.57 -11.24
CA LYS A 227 7.78 -14.54 -10.53
C LYS A 227 8.54 -15.76 -9.98
N ASP A 228 9.70 -16.07 -10.54
CA ASP A 228 10.50 -17.22 -10.10
C ASP A 228 11.16 -16.94 -8.72
N LEU A 229 11.26 -15.66 -8.32
CA LEU A 229 11.74 -15.27 -6.99
C LEU A 229 10.89 -15.87 -5.86
N ALA A 230 9.60 -16.08 -6.07
CA ALA A 230 8.72 -16.73 -5.09
C ALA A 230 9.15 -18.18 -4.77
N GLN A 231 9.90 -18.81 -5.67
CA GLN A 231 10.42 -20.17 -5.49
C GLN A 231 11.88 -20.19 -4.98
N ALA A 232 12.53 -19.03 -4.90
CA ALA A 232 13.91 -18.95 -4.44
C ALA A 232 14.02 -19.38 -2.96
N THR A 233 15.09 -20.10 -2.64
CA THR A 233 15.40 -20.44 -1.26
C THR A 233 15.56 -19.17 -0.44
N ARG A 234 14.82 -19.08 0.66
CA ARG A 234 14.86 -17.92 1.56
C ARG A 234 15.03 -18.37 3.00
N VAL A 235 15.73 -17.58 3.77
CA VAL A 235 15.86 -17.75 5.22
C VAL A 235 15.35 -16.48 5.88
N VAL A 236 14.38 -16.63 6.78
CA VAL A 236 13.81 -15.50 7.53
C VAL A 236 14.37 -15.55 8.95
N LEU A 237 15.02 -14.47 9.38
CA LEU A 237 15.71 -14.37 10.67
C LEU A 237 15.23 -13.16 11.48
N GLY A 238 15.65 -13.12 12.75
CA GLY A 238 15.43 -11.99 13.66
C GLY A 238 13.95 -11.69 13.90
N ALA A 239 13.62 -10.43 14.05
CA ALA A 239 12.28 -9.99 14.42
C ALA A 239 11.19 -10.46 13.44
N THR A 240 11.48 -10.54 12.14
CA THR A 240 10.51 -11.01 11.14
C THR A 240 10.14 -12.49 11.39
N SER A 241 11.13 -13.34 11.64
CA SER A 241 10.89 -14.74 11.98
C SER A 241 10.04 -14.88 13.26
N GLU A 242 10.35 -14.10 14.29
CA GLU A 242 9.59 -14.13 15.54
C GLU A 242 8.12 -13.69 15.33
N TRP A 243 7.89 -12.64 14.52
CA TRP A 243 6.53 -12.23 14.17
C TRP A 243 5.76 -13.35 13.45
N LEU A 244 6.37 -13.97 12.44
CA LEU A 244 5.73 -15.04 11.68
C LEU A 244 5.40 -16.24 12.59
N ARG A 245 6.35 -16.66 13.42
CA ARG A 245 6.16 -17.74 14.38
C ARG A 245 5.00 -17.47 15.35
N GLN A 246 4.91 -16.25 15.91
CA GLN A 246 3.84 -15.86 16.84
C GLN A 246 2.46 -15.80 16.16
N LEU A 247 2.43 -15.49 14.86
CA LEU A 247 1.21 -15.44 14.05
C LEU A 247 0.82 -16.82 13.47
N GLY A 248 1.65 -17.87 13.65
CA GLY A 248 1.43 -19.18 13.04
C GLY A 248 1.52 -19.16 11.51
N ILE A 249 2.44 -18.34 10.97
CA ILE A 249 2.66 -18.17 9.53
C ILE A 249 4.03 -18.77 9.19
N ASP A 250 4.08 -19.66 8.20
CA ASP A 250 5.30 -20.31 7.69
C ASP A 250 6.02 -19.48 6.61
#